data_e9c4ef9582fcf208458afdea917e6642
#
_entry.id   e9c4ef9582fcf208458afdea917e6642
#
_cell.length_a   1.000
_cell.length_b   1.000
_cell.length_c   1.000
_cell.angle_alpha   90.00
_cell.angle_beta   90.00
_cell.angle_gamma   90.00
#
_symmetry.space_group_name_H-M   'P 1'
#
loop_
_entity.id
_entity.type
_entity.pdbx_description
1 polymer ?
#
loop_
_entity_poly.entity_id
_entity_poly.type
_entity_poly.pdbx_seq_one_letter_code
_entity_poly.pdbx_strand_id
1 'polypeptide(L)'
;MQPVLNVEDIKRVEVSLTRVGVSVSELMHRAGYAAAQEVLNLGGSIDNVVILAGMGNNGGDGWVAAEALRSRNVNVKVITPIEPDQISGDLARQMAQRAVRSGVSVLVGPPKTELADLLSTTDAVLDCMLGTGFHGKVRAPFDIWIETLNESGARVLAVDVPSGLDSQTGHAEGACVIADMTVTMIALKPGLLADAGRDVCGSIVVAPLAEQTERLVVDADPVAWRTDLEDYLTNIPAQLNDVDKFSRGSVLVVGGSSRFPGAVVMAARSAARAGAGYVTLAVPEAIVPIVQIQCPEIPVVGLPCDAGGVLMEDAVSSVAELAGMRTVTLVGPGMRVSGGTVAVTSSLIDSGLPLVVDADALNCIARLTNNNLPDFPEVTRRSAPLILTPHRRELGRLVGMLDTPPASLVEQLDASRKIIWADGGSELVVVAKSTATACVGVQKAVLPKPGPATLATAGSGDVLSGVIAGRLALAGGASDDLPVFCALACEVHAYAGQLAAEKFGTRGVLASDISDAIGLAADTIEEQIAFPVDTMAE
;
A
#
# COMPACT_ATOMS: atom_id res chain seq x y z
N MET A 1 -12.42 -1.52 -6.66
CA MET A 1 -11.14 -2.11 -6.16
C MET A 1 -10.47 -2.90 -7.25
N GLN A 2 -9.15 -2.78 -7.39
CA GLN A 2 -8.35 -3.50 -8.37
C GLN A 2 -7.72 -4.74 -7.72
N PRO A 3 -7.87 -5.94 -8.31
CA PRO A 3 -7.33 -7.17 -7.75
C PRO A 3 -5.80 -7.24 -7.87
N VAL A 4 -5.16 -7.78 -6.83
CA VAL A 4 -3.73 -8.08 -6.78
C VAL A 4 -3.55 -9.58 -6.73
N LEU A 5 -2.88 -10.16 -7.72
CA LEU A 5 -2.64 -11.60 -7.83
C LEU A 5 -1.16 -11.94 -7.71
N ASN A 6 -0.86 -13.07 -7.07
CA ASN A 6 0.48 -13.65 -7.20
C ASN A 6 0.79 -13.99 -8.66
N VAL A 7 2.05 -13.98 -9.01
CA VAL A 7 2.50 -14.30 -10.39
C VAL A 7 2.03 -15.68 -10.85
N GLU A 8 2.00 -16.66 -9.95
CA GLU A 8 1.51 -18.01 -10.28
C GLU A 8 0.01 -18.03 -10.58
N ASP A 9 -0.79 -17.21 -9.87
CA ASP A 9 -2.23 -17.11 -10.10
C ASP A 9 -2.53 -16.40 -11.42
N ILE A 10 -1.73 -15.38 -11.80
CA ILE A 10 -1.81 -14.75 -13.12
C ILE A 10 -1.59 -15.79 -14.23
N LYS A 11 -0.57 -16.65 -14.11
CA LYS A 11 -0.35 -17.75 -15.07
C LYS A 11 -1.52 -18.73 -15.13
N ARG A 12 -2.19 -19.00 -13.99
CA ARG A 12 -3.42 -19.83 -13.98
C ARG A 12 -4.57 -19.14 -14.70
N VAL A 13 -4.72 -17.82 -14.56
CA VAL A 13 -5.72 -17.04 -15.30
C VAL A 13 -5.43 -17.07 -16.79
N GLU A 14 -4.16 -16.91 -17.24
CA GLU A 14 -3.76 -17.05 -18.64
C GLU A 14 -4.16 -18.42 -19.21
N VAL A 15 -3.85 -19.51 -18.49
CA VAL A 15 -4.26 -20.86 -18.88
C VAL A 15 -5.79 -20.99 -18.94
N SER A 16 -6.51 -20.37 -18.02
CA SER A 16 -7.98 -20.39 -18.01
C SER A 16 -8.56 -19.62 -19.20
N LEU A 17 -7.94 -18.49 -19.58
CA LEU A 17 -8.32 -17.74 -20.80
C LEU A 17 -8.14 -18.59 -22.06
N THR A 18 -7.06 -19.39 -22.14
CA THR A 18 -6.88 -20.30 -23.29
C THR A 18 -7.95 -21.40 -23.34
N ARG A 19 -8.41 -21.89 -22.20
CA ARG A 19 -9.49 -22.89 -22.14
C ARG A 19 -10.85 -22.34 -22.57
N VAL A 20 -11.08 -21.03 -22.43
CA VAL A 20 -12.31 -20.38 -22.90
C VAL A 20 -12.18 -19.82 -24.33
N GLY A 21 -11.12 -20.17 -25.05
CA GLY A 21 -10.95 -19.91 -26.47
C GLY A 21 -10.09 -18.72 -26.86
N VAL A 22 -9.43 -18.03 -25.91
CA VAL A 22 -8.48 -16.96 -26.19
C VAL A 22 -7.08 -17.57 -26.38
N SER A 23 -6.55 -17.62 -27.59
CA SER A 23 -5.24 -18.21 -27.84
C SER A 23 -4.09 -17.40 -27.22
N VAL A 24 -2.94 -18.05 -26.92
CA VAL A 24 -1.75 -17.36 -26.42
C VAL A 24 -1.29 -16.28 -27.40
N SER A 25 -1.41 -16.53 -28.72
CA SER A 25 -1.11 -15.53 -29.74
C SER A 25 -2.03 -14.31 -29.63
N GLU A 26 -3.31 -14.53 -29.37
CA GLU A 26 -4.29 -13.45 -29.19
C GLU A 26 -3.98 -12.64 -27.92
N LEU A 27 -3.63 -13.30 -26.81
CA LEU A 27 -3.20 -12.60 -25.58
C LEU A 27 -1.99 -11.71 -25.84
N MET A 28 -0.95 -12.21 -26.52
CA MET A 28 0.24 -11.44 -26.89
C MET A 28 -0.12 -10.26 -27.81
N HIS A 29 -1.01 -10.45 -28.78
CA HIS A 29 -1.48 -9.35 -29.62
C HIS A 29 -2.16 -8.26 -28.81
N ARG A 30 -3.06 -8.63 -27.89
CA ARG A 30 -3.78 -7.66 -27.05
C ARG A 30 -2.84 -6.94 -26.09
N ALA A 31 -1.84 -7.63 -25.53
CA ALA A 31 -0.83 -7.02 -24.66
C ALA A 31 0.00 -5.97 -25.42
N GLY A 32 0.52 -6.32 -26.60
CA GLY A 32 1.27 -5.38 -27.44
C GLY A 32 0.42 -4.20 -27.93
N TYR A 33 -0.86 -4.43 -28.27
CA TYR A 33 -1.78 -3.34 -28.64
C TYR A 33 -2.07 -2.41 -27.45
N ALA A 34 -2.28 -2.96 -26.25
CA ALA A 34 -2.47 -2.16 -25.03
C ALA A 34 -1.25 -1.27 -24.75
N ALA A 35 -0.05 -1.85 -24.81
CA ALA A 35 1.19 -1.09 -24.66
C ALA A 35 1.34 0.02 -25.73
N ALA A 36 1.05 -0.28 -26.98
CA ALA A 36 1.10 0.71 -28.08
C ALA A 36 0.08 1.85 -27.86
N GLN A 37 -1.11 1.54 -27.35
CA GLN A 37 -2.14 2.53 -27.07
C GLN A 37 -1.70 3.48 -25.94
N GLU A 38 -1.12 2.95 -24.86
CA GLU A 38 -0.65 3.76 -23.75
C GLU A 38 0.55 4.64 -24.13
N VAL A 39 1.40 4.21 -25.05
CA VAL A 39 2.44 5.10 -25.61
C VAL A 39 1.82 6.32 -26.28
N LEU A 40 0.76 6.13 -27.05
CA LEU A 40 0.07 7.24 -27.72
C LEU A 40 -0.71 8.14 -26.74
N ASN A 41 -1.07 7.60 -25.59
CA ASN A 41 -1.75 8.33 -24.50
C ASN A 41 -0.78 9.14 -23.63
N LEU A 42 0.55 8.99 -23.78
CA LEU A 42 1.54 9.74 -22.98
C LEU A 42 1.47 11.27 -23.16
N GLY A 43 0.66 11.75 -24.08
CA GLY A 43 0.49 13.18 -24.41
C GLY A 43 1.63 13.76 -25.24
N GLY A 44 1.38 14.86 -25.93
CA GLY A 44 2.31 15.46 -26.88
C GLY A 44 2.40 14.71 -28.21
N SER A 45 3.31 15.12 -29.11
CA SER A 45 3.59 14.40 -30.35
C SER A 45 4.54 13.24 -30.05
N ILE A 46 4.16 12.03 -30.45
CA ILE A 46 4.98 10.83 -30.37
C ILE A 46 5.31 10.41 -31.81
N ASP A 47 6.45 10.86 -32.31
CA ASP A 47 6.89 10.61 -33.67
C ASP A 47 7.94 9.50 -33.73
N ASN A 48 8.81 9.39 -32.71
CA ASN A 48 9.93 8.44 -32.65
C ASN A 48 9.85 7.58 -31.39
N VAL A 49 9.72 6.28 -31.55
CA VAL A 49 9.65 5.30 -30.46
C VAL A 49 10.74 4.26 -30.59
N VAL A 50 11.44 4.00 -29.49
CA VAL A 50 12.37 2.89 -29.37
C VAL A 50 11.75 1.79 -28.50
N ILE A 51 11.88 0.54 -28.93
CA ILE A 51 11.42 -0.62 -28.16
C ILE A 51 12.63 -1.49 -27.84
N LEU A 52 12.90 -1.67 -26.54
CA LEU A 52 13.94 -2.59 -26.07
C LEU A 52 13.30 -3.97 -25.88
N ALA A 53 13.51 -4.88 -26.81
CA ALA A 53 12.85 -6.18 -26.84
C ALA A 53 13.79 -7.31 -26.38
N GLY A 54 13.32 -8.08 -25.38
CA GLY A 54 13.96 -9.31 -24.95
C GLY A 54 13.64 -10.50 -25.85
N MET A 55 14.14 -11.68 -25.45
CA MET A 55 13.99 -12.92 -26.21
C MET A 55 12.73 -13.73 -25.82
N GLY A 56 12.01 -13.32 -24.78
CA GLY A 56 10.83 -14.01 -24.23
C GLY A 56 9.51 -13.42 -24.70
N ASN A 57 8.44 -13.80 -24.00
CA ASN A 57 7.08 -13.33 -24.31
C ASN A 57 6.93 -11.82 -24.20
N ASN A 58 7.54 -11.19 -23.19
CA ASN A 58 7.53 -9.73 -23.04
C ASN A 58 8.16 -9.02 -24.26
N GLY A 59 9.25 -9.57 -24.80
CA GLY A 59 9.79 -9.14 -26.10
C GLY A 59 8.80 -9.34 -27.24
N GLY A 60 8.03 -10.44 -27.22
CA GLY A 60 6.95 -10.72 -28.16
C GLY A 60 5.88 -9.64 -28.17
N ASP A 61 5.46 -9.18 -26.99
CA ASP A 61 4.51 -8.07 -26.80
C ASP A 61 5.10 -6.78 -27.41
N GLY A 62 6.41 -6.53 -27.21
CA GLY A 62 7.12 -5.40 -27.80
C GLY A 62 7.16 -5.44 -29.34
N TRP A 63 7.32 -6.61 -29.95
CA TRP A 63 7.27 -6.75 -31.40
C TRP A 63 5.87 -6.46 -31.96
N VAL A 64 4.81 -6.88 -31.26
CA VAL A 64 3.42 -6.54 -31.62
C VAL A 64 3.18 -5.04 -31.47
N ALA A 65 3.65 -4.42 -30.38
CA ALA A 65 3.57 -2.99 -30.19
C ALA A 65 4.27 -2.21 -31.31
N ALA A 66 5.44 -2.69 -31.75
CA ALA A 66 6.18 -2.10 -32.87
C ALA A 66 5.36 -2.06 -34.16
N GLU A 67 4.71 -3.17 -34.53
CA GLU A 67 3.85 -3.25 -35.71
C GLU A 67 2.64 -2.31 -35.55
N ALA A 68 2.02 -2.29 -34.38
CA ALA A 68 0.85 -1.45 -34.08
C ALA A 68 1.16 0.06 -34.18
N LEU A 69 2.27 0.51 -33.60
CA LEU A 69 2.72 1.90 -33.67
C LEU A 69 3.08 2.33 -35.08
N ARG A 70 3.82 1.46 -35.81
CA ARG A 70 4.18 1.72 -37.20
C ARG A 70 2.94 1.87 -38.09
N SER A 71 1.91 1.04 -37.88
CA SER A 71 0.64 1.14 -38.63
C SER A 71 -0.07 2.48 -38.45
N ARG A 72 0.30 3.23 -37.40
CA ARG A 72 -0.19 4.59 -37.08
C ARG A 72 0.81 5.69 -37.48
N ASN A 73 1.76 5.36 -38.36
CA ASN A 73 2.79 6.26 -38.88
C ASN A 73 3.82 6.75 -37.85
N VAL A 74 3.97 6.08 -36.72
CA VAL A 74 5.05 6.34 -35.77
C VAL A 74 6.34 5.72 -36.31
N ASN A 75 7.45 6.44 -36.22
CA ASN A 75 8.77 5.91 -36.56
C ASN A 75 9.27 5.01 -35.43
N VAL A 76 9.31 3.70 -35.66
CA VAL A 76 9.64 2.70 -34.63
C VAL A 76 10.95 2.01 -34.95
N LYS A 77 11.81 1.91 -33.94
CA LYS A 77 13.01 1.08 -33.98
C LYS A 77 13.02 0.09 -32.84
N VAL A 78 13.17 -1.20 -33.15
CA VAL A 78 13.33 -2.25 -32.13
C VAL A 78 14.79 -2.55 -31.92
N ILE A 79 15.22 -2.59 -30.66
CA ILE A 79 16.56 -3.01 -30.23
C ILE A 79 16.43 -4.38 -29.57
N THR A 80 17.22 -5.33 -30.03
CA THR A 80 17.20 -6.71 -29.56
C THR A 80 18.64 -7.26 -29.42
N PRO A 81 18.91 -8.20 -28.48
CA PRO A 81 20.26 -8.71 -28.28
C PRO A 81 20.72 -9.66 -29.39
N ILE A 82 19.78 -10.25 -30.13
CA ILE A 82 20.05 -11.24 -31.20
C ILE A 82 19.16 -10.97 -32.42
N GLU A 83 19.50 -11.54 -33.56
CA GLU A 83 18.68 -11.43 -34.76
C GLU A 83 17.25 -11.99 -34.54
N PRO A 84 16.23 -11.38 -35.16
CA PRO A 84 14.82 -11.79 -35.00
C PRO A 84 14.52 -13.25 -35.30
N ASP A 85 15.25 -13.87 -36.23
CA ASP A 85 15.12 -15.27 -36.60
C ASP A 85 15.77 -16.23 -35.60
N GLN A 86 16.67 -15.74 -34.75
CA GLN A 86 17.37 -16.50 -33.70
C GLN A 86 16.61 -16.50 -32.34
N ILE A 87 15.49 -15.78 -32.22
CA ILE A 87 14.67 -15.78 -31.00
C ILE A 87 14.18 -17.21 -30.72
N SER A 88 14.45 -17.70 -29.51
CA SER A 88 14.16 -19.09 -29.14
C SER A 88 12.67 -19.41 -28.96
N GLY A 89 11.87 -18.45 -28.52
CA GLY A 89 10.43 -18.60 -28.35
C GLY A 89 9.70 -18.56 -29.70
N ASP A 90 9.01 -19.64 -30.08
CA ASP A 90 8.36 -19.74 -31.42
C ASP A 90 7.37 -18.58 -31.66
N LEU A 91 6.55 -18.24 -30.67
CA LEU A 91 5.57 -17.16 -30.82
C LEU A 91 6.24 -15.78 -30.92
N ALA A 92 7.17 -15.47 -30.01
CA ALA A 92 7.93 -14.21 -30.05
C ALA A 92 8.70 -14.05 -31.36
N ARG A 93 9.31 -15.15 -31.88
CA ARG A 93 9.98 -15.17 -33.17
C ARG A 93 9.02 -14.88 -34.33
N GLN A 94 7.81 -15.46 -34.32
CA GLN A 94 6.79 -15.17 -35.34
C GLN A 94 6.37 -13.70 -35.33
N MET A 95 6.19 -13.09 -34.12
CA MET A 95 5.87 -11.67 -34.02
C MET A 95 7.01 -10.79 -34.54
N ALA A 96 8.26 -11.11 -34.19
CA ALA A 96 9.43 -10.41 -34.66
C ALA A 96 9.52 -10.44 -36.19
N GLN A 97 9.40 -11.62 -36.81
CA GLN A 97 9.40 -11.77 -38.26
C GLN A 97 8.25 -11.01 -38.94
N ARG A 98 7.09 -10.95 -38.32
CA ARG A 98 5.94 -10.20 -38.81
C ARG A 98 6.21 -8.69 -38.76
N ALA A 99 6.72 -8.17 -37.65
CA ALA A 99 7.09 -6.77 -37.48
C ALA A 99 8.17 -6.35 -38.52
N VAL A 100 9.19 -7.17 -38.71
CA VAL A 100 10.21 -6.92 -39.74
C VAL A 100 9.60 -6.86 -41.15
N ARG A 101 8.71 -7.79 -41.48
CA ARG A 101 7.99 -7.78 -42.78
C ARG A 101 7.09 -6.56 -42.97
N SER A 102 6.55 -5.99 -41.88
CA SER A 102 5.78 -4.74 -41.93
C SER A 102 6.68 -3.50 -42.09
N GLY A 103 8.01 -3.67 -42.07
CA GLY A 103 9.01 -2.62 -42.27
C GLY A 103 9.44 -1.93 -40.96
N VAL A 104 9.29 -2.57 -39.82
CA VAL A 104 9.89 -2.11 -38.55
C VAL A 104 11.41 -2.17 -38.64
N SER A 105 12.10 -1.09 -38.29
CA SER A 105 13.56 -1.04 -38.24
C SER A 105 14.11 -1.78 -37.03
N VAL A 106 15.17 -2.57 -37.21
CA VAL A 106 15.79 -3.37 -36.15
C VAL A 106 17.26 -3.01 -35.99
N LEU A 107 17.72 -2.93 -34.76
CA LEU A 107 19.12 -2.75 -34.39
C LEU A 107 19.51 -3.86 -33.39
N VAL A 108 20.53 -4.64 -33.76
CA VAL A 108 20.95 -5.81 -32.98
C VAL A 108 22.18 -5.50 -32.15
N GLY A 109 22.11 -5.68 -30.84
CA GLY A 109 23.23 -5.61 -29.92
C GLY A 109 24.06 -4.31 -30.00
N PRO A 110 23.44 -3.10 -30.01
CA PRO A 110 24.21 -1.86 -30.14
C PRO A 110 25.16 -1.67 -28.94
N PRO A 111 26.34 -1.08 -29.14
CA PRO A 111 27.20 -0.63 -28.06
C PRO A 111 26.53 0.53 -27.30
N LYS A 112 26.97 0.76 -26.03
CA LYS A 112 26.39 1.79 -25.13
C LYS A 112 26.29 3.17 -25.80
N THR A 113 27.30 3.58 -26.55
CA THR A 113 27.35 4.90 -27.23
C THR A 113 26.27 5.05 -28.28
N GLU A 114 26.09 4.05 -29.14
CA GLU A 114 25.08 4.07 -30.21
C GLU A 114 23.64 4.04 -29.60
N LEU A 115 23.45 3.26 -28.51
CA LEU A 115 22.20 3.24 -27.79
C LEU A 115 21.90 4.62 -27.17
N ALA A 116 22.87 5.24 -26.51
CA ALA A 116 22.70 6.55 -25.89
C ALA A 116 22.37 7.64 -26.92
N ASP A 117 23.06 7.65 -28.08
CA ASP A 117 22.78 8.59 -29.16
C ASP A 117 21.36 8.43 -29.70
N LEU A 118 20.88 7.20 -29.85
CA LEU A 118 19.53 6.91 -30.31
C LEU A 118 18.48 7.37 -29.28
N LEU A 119 18.68 7.03 -28.01
CA LEU A 119 17.74 7.38 -26.93
C LEU A 119 17.62 8.89 -26.72
N SER A 120 18.69 9.67 -26.98
CA SER A 120 18.69 11.13 -26.85
C SER A 120 17.72 11.86 -27.79
N THR A 121 17.27 11.20 -28.86
CA THR A 121 16.36 11.76 -29.89
C THR A 121 15.01 11.05 -29.94
N THR A 122 14.71 10.23 -28.94
CA THR A 122 13.51 9.38 -28.86
C THR A 122 12.46 10.05 -27.98
N ASP A 123 11.21 10.06 -28.42
CA ASP A 123 10.09 10.66 -27.65
C ASP A 123 9.62 9.73 -26.54
N ALA A 124 9.60 8.42 -26.80
CA ALA A 124 9.23 7.41 -25.80
C ALA A 124 9.97 6.08 -26.03
N VAL A 125 10.23 5.38 -24.95
CA VAL A 125 10.84 4.04 -24.96
C VAL A 125 9.89 3.04 -24.33
N LEU A 126 9.66 1.89 -25.02
CA LEU A 126 9.02 0.73 -24.43
C LEU A 126 10.09 -0.23 -23.90
N ASP A 127 10.03 -0.50 -22.62
CA ASP A 127 10.78 -1.57 -21.98
C ASP A 127 10.00 -2.89 -22.10
N CYS A 128 10.47 -3.75 -22.98
CA CYS A 128 9.96 -5.11 -23.20
C CYS A 128 11.08 -6.16 -23.05
N MET A 129 12.12 -5.87 -22.24
CA MET A 129 13.28 -6.77 -22.12
C MET A 129 12.96 -8.00 -21.27
N LEU A 130 12.48 -7.78 -20.04
CA LEU A 130 12.21 -8.81 -19.04
C LEU A 130 10.81 -8.62 -18.47
N GLY A 131 10.05 -9.68 -18.27
CA GLY A 131 8.68 -9.66 -17.69
C GLY A 131 8.61 -10.46 -16.38
N THR A 132 7.42 -10.89 -16.00
CA THR A 132 7.10 -11.62 -14.74
C THR A 132 7.93 -12.88 -14.48
N GLY A 133 8.60 -13.45 -15.48
CA GLY A 133 9.48 -14.61 -15.30
C GLY A 133 10.89 -14.29 -14.81
N PHE A 134 11.21 -13.00 -14.63
CA PHE A 134 12.54 -12.58 -14.20
C PHE A 134 12.71 -12.66 -12.67
N HIS A 135 13.87 -13.18 -12.24
CA HIS A 135 14.30 -13.23 -10.84
C HIS A 135 15.82 -13.00 -10.76
N GLY A 136 16.26 -12.36 -9.68
CA GLY A 136 17.67 -12.13 -9.37
C GLY A 136 18.28 -10.95 -10.13
N LYS A 137 19.57 -11.06 -10.48
CA LYS A 137 20.35 -9.96 -11.07
C LYS A 137 20.29 -9.95 -12.59
N VAL A 138 20.00 -8.79 -13.17
CA VAL A 138 20.07 -8.57 -14.62
C VAL A 138 21.51 -8.76 -15.14
N ARG A 139 21.65 -9.36 -16.33
CA ARG A 139 22.93 -9.67 -16.99
C ARG A 139 23.05 -8.92 -18.30
N ALA A 140 24.28 -8.78 -18.77
CA ALA A 140 24.58 -8.19 -20.08
C ALA A 140 23.82 -8.92 -21.23
N PRO A 141 23.36 -8.17 -22.24
CA PRO A 141 23.56 -6.74 -22.42
C PRO A 141 22.52 -5.86 -21.71
N PHE A 142 21.50 -6.45 -21.09
CA PHE A 142 20.35 -5.72 -20.55
C PHE A 142 20.70 -4.81 -19.39
N ASP A 143 21.67 -5.16 -18.52
CA ASP A 143 22.14 -4.29 -17.44
C ASP A 143 22.68 -2.96 -17.98
N ILE A 144 23.52 -3.02 -19.03
CA ILE A 144 24.07 -1.84 -19.70
C ILE A 144 22.97 -1.02 -20.37
N TRP A 145 21.98 -1.68 -20.99
CA TRP A 145 20.88 -1.01 -21.66
C TRP A 145 19.96 -0.29 -20.67
N ILE A 146 19.68 -0.92 -19.53
CA ILE A 146 18.89 -0.31 -18.45
C ILE A 146 19.59 0.92 -17.90
N GLU A 147 20.89 0.83 -17.59
CA GLU A 147 21.65 1.98 -17.12
C GLU A 147 21.64 3.12 -18.13
N THR A 148 21.82 2.81 -19.42
CA THR A 148 21.80 3.80 -20.50
C THR A 148 20.41 4.44 -20.65
N LEU A 149 19.34 3.63 -20.52
CA LEU A 149 17.97 4.11 -20.59
C LEU A 149 17.66 5.06 -19.42
N ASN A 150 17.99 4.68 -18.19
CA ASN A 150 17.76 5.52 -17.01
C ASN A 150 18.55 6.85 -17.06
N GLU A 151 19.68 6.90 -17.78
CA GLU A 151 20.49 8.11 -18.00
C GLU A 151 19.95 9.00 -19.14
N SER A 152 19.06 8.49 -20.01
CA SER A 152 18.68 9.14 -21.27
C SER A 152 17.73 10.33 -21.12
N GLY A 153 16.90 10.36 -20.07
CA GLY A 153 15.81 11.33 -19.90
C GLY A 153 14.61 11.13 -20.84
N ALA A 154 14.58 10.04 -21.64
CA ALA A 154 13.42 9.67 -22.44
C ALA A 154 12.25 9.22 -21.55
N ARG A 155 11.02 9.41 -22.02
CA ARG A 155 9.84 8.86 -21.33
C ARG A 155 9.81 7.34 -21.48
N VAL A 156 9.68 6.62 -20.37
CA VAL A 156 9.76 5.16 -20.33
C VAL A 156 8.43 4.54 -19.97
N LEU A 157 7.93 3.66 -20.83
CA LEU A 157 6.79 2.80 -20.56
C LEU A 157 7.26 1.35 -20.41
N ALA A 158 7.09 0.76 -19.22
CA ALA A 158 7.40 -0.65 -19.00
C ALA A 158 6.19 -1.52 -19.36
N VAL A 159 6.45 -2.58 -20.10
CA VAL A 159 5.43 -3.58 -20.47
C VAL A 159 5.48 -4.72 -19.47
N ASP A 160 4.35 -4.99 -18.85
CA ASP A 160 4.13 -5.99 -17.82
C ASP A 160 4.79 -5.64 -16.46
N VAL A 161 6.10 -5.46 -16.42
CA VAL A 161 6.90 -5.13 -15.24
C VAL A 161 8.16 -4.38 -15.69
N PRO A 162 8.63 -3.34 -14.98
CA PRO A 162 9.93 -2.74 -15.26
C PRO A 162 11.04 -3.80 -15.25
N SER A 163 11.84 -3.87 -16.31
CA SER A 163 12.90 -4.87 -16.43
C SER A 163 13.93 -4.74 -15.32
N GLY A 164 14.15 -5.83 -14.59
CA GLY A 164 15.01 -5.87 -13.41
C GLY A 164 14.26 -5.89 -12.08
N LEU A 165 12.95 -5.64 -12.07
CA LEU A 165 12.09 -5.76 -10.90
C LEU A 165 11.56 -7.20 -10.76
N ASP A 166 11.65 -7.79 -9.58
CA ASP A 166 10.94 -9.01 -9.26
C ASP A 166 9.46 -8.70 -9.00
N SER A 167 8.59 -9.19 -9.87
CA SER A 167 7.15 -8.88 -9.86
C SER A 167 6.39 -9.45 -8.67
N GLN A 168 6.92 -10.46 -7.99
CA GLN A 168 6.31 -11.06 -6.80
C GLN A 168 6.72 -10.32 -5.52
N THR A 169 7.98 -9.95 -5.40
CA THR A 169 8.56 -9.42 -4.15
C THR A 169 8.77 -7.91 -4.17
N GLY A 170 8.92 -7.30 -5.33
CA GLY A 170 9.30 -5.88 -5.45
C GLY A 170 10.80 -5.62 -5.27
N HIS A 171 11.62 -6.65 -5.20
CA HIS A 171 13.07 -6.49 -5.09
C HIS A 171 13.73 -6.24 -6.45
N ALA A 172 14.77 -5.40 -6.45
CA ALA A 172 15.66 -5.18 -7.58
C ALA A 172 17.11 -5.43 -7.15
N GLU A 173 17.71 -6.52 -7.65
CA GLU A 173 19.08 -6.92 -7.26
C GLU A 173 20.17 -6.33 -8.18
N GLY A 174 19.94 -5.18 -8.79
CA GLY A 174 20.90 -4.55 -9.68
C GLY A 174 20.25 -3.52 -10.57
N ALA A 175 20.63 -3.49 -11.85
CA ALA A 175 20.01 -2.59 -12.81
C ALA A 175 18.51 -2.87 -12.91
N CYS A 176 17.70 -1.82 -12.79
CA CYS A 176 16.25 -1.86 -12.88
C CYS A 176 15.78 -0.63 -13.68
N VAL A 177 14.87 -0.82 -14.60
CA VAL A 177 14.27 0.27 -15.38
C VAL A 177 13.44 1.15 -14.44
N ILE A 178 13.62 2.46 -14.57
CA ILE A 178 12.78 3.48 -13.92
C ILE A 178 11.78 3.95 -14.96
N ALA A 179 10.54 3.51 -14.85
CA ALA A 179 9.47 3.81 -15.78
C ALA A 179 8.63 5.01 -15.30
N ASP A 180 8.14 5.81 -16.24
CA ASP A 180 7.11 6.83 -15.98
C ASP A 180 5.72 6.18 -15.90
N MET A 181 5.55 5.05 -16.61
CA MET A 181 4.32 4.26 -16.63
C MET A 181 4.63 2.77 -16.77
N THR A 182 3.83 1.94 -16.11
CA THR A 182 3.85 0.47 -16.31
C THR A 182 2.48 0.01 -16.78
N VAL A 183 2.42 -0.65 -17.93
CA VAL A 183 1.22 -1.35 -18.42
C VAL A 183 1.34 -2.82 -18.03
N THR A 184 0.65 -3.21 -16.98
CA THR A 184 0.69 -4.58 -16.47
C THR A 184 -0.49 -5.41 -16.99
N MET A 185 -0.28 -6.71 -17.21
CA MET A 185 -1.27 -7.57 -17.86
C MET A 185 -2.13 -8.29 -16.82
N ILE A 186 -3.44 -8.43 -17.12
CA ILE A 186 -4.45 -9.21 -16.38
C ILE A 186 -4.81 -8.63 -15.02
N ALA A 187 -3.86 -8.44 -14.12
CA ALA A 187 -4.07 -7.91 -12.78
C ALA A 187 -2.77 -7.28 -12.23
N LEU A 188 -2.91 -6.53 -11.15
CA LEU A 188 -1.77 -6.03 -10.38
C LEU A 188 -0.96 -7.19 -9.79
N LYS A 189 0.35 -6.98 -9.66
CA LYS A 189 1.27 -7.91 -9.01
C LYS A 189 1.80 -7.29 -7.72
N PRO A 190 2.03 -8.07 -6.65
CA PRO A 190 2.48 -7.53 -5.36
C PRO A 190 3.75 -6.68 -5.47
N GLY A 191 4.72 -7.11 -6.29
CA GLY A 191 5.99 -6.43 -6.46
C GLY A 191 5.91 -5.05 -7.13
N LEU A 192 4.84 -4.77 -7.89
CA LEU A 192 4.62 -3.44 -8.46
C LEU A 192 4.23 -2.39 -7.40
N LEU A 193 3.65 -2.86 -6.27
CA LEU A 193 3.04 -2.01 -5.25
C LEU A 193 3.93 -1.81 -4.01
N ALA A 194 5.03 -2.53 -3.91
CA ALA A 194 5.89 -2.57 -2.73
C ALA A 194 7.38 -2.41 -3.05
N ASP A 195 8.13 -2.05 -2.05
CA ASP A 195 9.59 -1.91 -2.07
C ASP A 195 10.09 -1.08 -3.28
N ALA A 196 11.03 -1.57 -4.10
CA ALA A 196 11.53 -0.83 -5.27
C ALA A 196 10.43 -0.58 -6.32
N GLY A 197 9.40 -1.45 -6.41
CA GLY A 197 8.31 -1.27 -7.37
C GLY A 197 7.61 0.08 -7.25
N ARG A 198 7.49 0.63 -6.05
CA ARG A 198 6.92 1.96 -5.82
C ARG A 198 7.72 3.11 -6.46
N ASP A 199 9.03 2.93 -6.54
CA ASP A 199 9.94 3.95 -7.03
C ASP A 199 10.18 3.84 -8.54
N VAL A 200 9.97 2.64 -9.12
CA VAL A 200 10.37 2.35 -10.51
C VAL A 200 9.19 2.09 -11.48
N CYS A 201 7.97 1.87 -10.97
CA CYS A 201 6.83 1.55 -11.86
C CYS A 201 6.12 2.76 -12.46
N GLY A 202 6.31 3.97 -11.88
CA GLY A 202 5.53 5.14 -12.27
C GLY A 202 4.01 4.92 -12.08
N SER A 203 3.20 5.48 -12.96
CA SER A 203 1.77 5.20 -13.00
C SER A 203 1.50 3.79 -13.53
N ILE A 204 0.56 3.07 -12.90
CA ILE A 204 0.29 1.66 -13.26
C ILE A 204 -1.09 1.55 -13.90
N VAL A 205 -1.13 1.05 -15.13
CA VAL A 205 -2.34 0.73 -15.89
C VAL A 205 -2.47 -0.79 -16.03
N VAL A 206 -3.65 -1.34 -15.77
CA VAL A 206 -3.93 -2.77 -15.94
C VAL A 206 -4.63 -3.01 -17.27
N ALA A 207 -4.02 -3.82 -18.13
CA ALA A 207 -4.64 -4.30 -19.37
C ALA A 207 -5.28 -5.68 -19.14
N PRO A 208 -6.61 -5.81 -19.17
CA PRO A 208 -7.30 -7.07 -18.83
C PRO A 208 -7.13 -8.16 -19.89
N LEU A 209 -6.75 -7.84 -21.11
CA LEU A 209 -6.52 -8.70 -22.26
C LEU A 209 -7.74 -9.45 -22.82
N ALA A 210 -8.80 -9.65 -22.05
CA ALA A 210 -10.04 -10.30 -22.51
C ALA A 210 -11.24 -9.87 -21.64
N GLU A 211 -12.46 -9.96 -22.19
CA GLU A 211 -13.69 -9.65 -21.45
C GLU A 211 -13.91 -10.60 -20.25
N GLN A 212 -13.45 -11.84 -20.37
CA GLN A 212 -13.58 -12.85 -19.32
C GLN A 212 -12.59 -12.69 -18.17
N THR A 213 -11.59 -11.82 -18.32
CA THR A 213 -10.49 -11.67 -17.36
C THR A 213 -10.98 -11.26 -15.97
N GLU A 214 -11.89 -10.30 -15.89
CA GLU A 214 -12.39 -9.79 -14.60
C GLU A 214 -12.96 -10.93 -13.73
N ARG A 215 -13.80 -11.77 -14.30
CA ARG A 215 -14.37 -12.91 -13.58
C ARG A 215 -13.29 -13.93 -13.18
N LEU A 216 -12.40 -14.28 -14.11
CA LEU A 216 -11.35 -15.27 -13.85
C LEU A 216 -10.34 -14.82 -12.78
N VAL A 217 -10.09 -13.52 -12.70
CA VAL A 217 -9.22 -12.91 -11.69
C VAL A 217 -9.88 -12.96 -10.30
N VAL A 218 -11.18 -12.70 -10.20
CA VAL A 218 -11.93 -12.84 -8.94
C VAL A 218 -11.96 -14.31 -8.50
N ASP A 219 -12.22 -15.24 -9.43
CA ASP A 219 -12.23 -16.68 -9.16
C ASP A 219 -10.83 -17.22 -8.77
N ALA A 220 -9.75 -16.50 -9.05
CA ALA A 220 -8.37 -16.85 -8.71
C ALA A 220 -7.97 -16.47 -7.27
N ASP A 221 -8.89 -15.93 -6.47
CA ASP A 221 -8.69 -15.53 -5.07
C ASP A 221 -7.56 -14.51 -4.89
N PRO A 222 -7.79 -13.24 -5.19
CA PRO A 222 -6.78 -12.18 -5.07
C PRO A 222 -6.17 -12.09 -3.66
N VAL A 223 -4.85 -11.99 -3.61
CA VAL A 223 -4.12 -11.87 -2.33
C VAL A 223 -4.39 -10.54 -1.62
N ALA A 224 -4.76 -9.51 -2.37
CA ALA A 224 -5.20 -8.23 -1.85
C ALA A 224 -6.01 -7.48 -2.93
N TRP A 225 -6.62 -6.37 -2.52
CA TRP A 225 -7.35 -5.45 -3.37
C TRP A 225 -6.80 -4.05 -3.21
N ARG A 226 -6.35 -3.41 -4.29
CA ARG A 226 -5.99 -1.99 -4.26
C ARG A 226 -7.26 -1.15 -4.39
N THR A 227 -7.43 -0.18 -3.48
CA THR A 227 -8.58 0.72 -3.49
C THR A 227 -8.37 1.91 -4.42
N ASP A 228 -9.49 2.40 -4.94
CA ASP A 228 -9.68 3.73 -5.50
C ASP A 228 -10.64 4.53 -4.61
N LEU A 229 -10.72 5.85 -4.79
CA LEU A 229 -11.54 6.70 -3.92
C LEU A 229 -13.02 6.30 -3.91
N GLU A 230 -13.56 5.85 -5.03
CA GLU A 230 -14.96 5.40 -5.13
C GLU A 230 -15.30 4.21 -4.21
N ASP A 231 -14.31 3.38 -3.90
CA ASP A 231 -14.49 2.22 -3.01
C ASP A 231 -14.78 2.64 -1.56
N TYR A 232 -14.55 3.89 -1.21
CA TYR A 232 -14.76 4.41 0.14
C TYR A 232 -16.14 5.06 0.37
N LEU A 233 -16.98 5.17 -0.66
CA LEU A 233 -18.28 5.86 -0.59
C LEU A 233 -19.15 5.40 0.60
N THR A 234 -19.18 4.09 0.86
CA THR A 234 -19.97 3.51 1.97
C THR A 234 -19.35 3.72 3.34
N ASN A 235 -18.10 4.19 3.41
CA ASN A 235 -17.35 4.39 4.65
C ASN A 235 -17.20 5.88 5.03
N ILE A 236 -17.81 6.79 4.25
CA ILE A 236 -17.87 8.20 4.60
C ILE A 236 -18.94 8.39 5.66
N PRO A 237 -18.62 8.94 6.84
CA PRO A 237 -19.62 9.26 7.83
C PRO A 237 -20.62 10.28 7.27
N ALA A 238 -21.91 10.06 7.52
CA ALA A 238 -22.92 11.04 7.13
C ALA A 238 -22.64 12.40 7.77
N GLN A 239 -22.51 13.44 6.97
CA GLN A 239 -22.43 14.82 7.50
C GLN A 239 -23.82 15.22 8.00
N LEU A 240 -24.00 15.20 9.30
CA LEU A 240 -25.25 15.60 9.94
C LEU A 240 -25.15 17.06 10.36
N ASN A 241 -26.13 17.88 9.95
CA ASN A 241 -26.18 19.30 10.34
C ASN A 241 -26.63 19.52 11.80
N ASP A 242 -27.29 18.53 12.40
CA ASP A 242 -27.77 18.57 13.78
C ASP A 242 -27.01 17.55 14.62
N VAL A 243 -25.78 17.91 15.00
CA VAL A 243 -24.86 17.06 15.77
C VAL A 243 -24.41 17.77 17.04
N ASP A 244 -24.35 17.01 18.13
CA ASP A 244 -23.65 17.41 19.33
C ASP A 244 -22.31 16.68 19.49
N LYS A 245 -21.54 17.06 20.51
CA LYS A 245 -20.22 16.44 20.75
C LYS A 245 -20.27 14.94 21.07
N PHE A 246 -21.42 14.41 21.49
CA PHE A 246 -21.58 13.00 21.86
C PHE A 246 -22.03 12.17 20.63
N SER A 247 -22.85 12.75 19.75
CA SER A 247 -23.29 12.08 18.52
C SER A 247 -22.13 11.83 17.53
N ARG A 248 -21.05 12.61 17.64
CA ARG A 248 -19.80 12.39 16.88
C ARG A 248 -18.90 11.31 17.50
N GLY A 249 -19.38 10.59 18.50
CA GLY A 249 -18.63 9.56 19.20
C GLY A 249 -17.51 10.08 20.10
N SER A 250 -16.98 9.19 20.92
CA SER A 250 -15.95 9.53 21.90
C SER A 250 -14.80 8.54 21.92
N VAL A 251 -13.58 9.04 22.14
CA VAL A 251 -12.34 8.23 22.19
C VAL A 251 -11.70 8.34 23.56
N LEU A 252 -11.32 7.19 24.14
CA LEU A 252 -10.37 7.11 25.22
C LEU A 252 -8.99 6.81 24.66
N VAL A 253 -7.98 7.61 24.96
CA VAL A 253 -6.60 7.32 24.62
C VAL A 253 -5.83 6.98 25.88
N VAL A 254 -5.35 5.74 25.99
CA VAL A 254 -4.58 5.20 27.13
C VAL A 254 -3.13 5.03 26.72
N GLY A 255 -2.23 5.72 27.39
CA GLY A 255 -0.81 5.62 27.05
C GLY A 255 0.07 6.65 27.74
N GLY A 256 1.21 6.92 27.14
CA GLY A 256 2.21 7.83 27.66
C GLY A 256 3.04 7.24 28.79
N SER A 257 4.17 7.85 29.02
CA SER A 257 5.10 7.61 30.14
C SER A 257 5.99 8.83 30.33
N SER A 258 6.73 8.92 31.42
CA SER A 258 7.69 10.03 31.61
C SER A 258 8.70 10.16 30.47
N ARG A 259 9.00 9.08 29.76
CA ARG A 259 9.92 9.09 28.60
C ARG A 259 9.24 9.52 27.30
N PHE A 260 7.95 9.22 27.12
CA PHE A 260 7.23 9.42 25.86
C PHE A 260 5.87 10.10 26.07
N PRO A 261 5.84 11.32 26.67
CA PRO A 261 4.56 12.02 26.88
C PRO A 261 3.94 12.55 25.58
N GLY A 262 4.75 12.80 24.55
CA GLY A 262 4.31 13.34 23.26
C GLY A 262 3.53 12.35 22.40
N ALA A 263 3.80 11.05 22.51
CA ALA A 263 3.13 10.03 21.70
C ALA A 263 1.61 10.04 21.92
N VAL A 264 1.18 10.02 23.18
CA VAL A 264 -0.23 10.04 23.56
C VAL A 264 -0.91 11.37 23.19
N VAL A 265 -0.17 12.48 23.22
CA VAL A 265 -0.64 13.81 22.77
C VAL A 265 -0.94 13.80 21.28
N MET A 266 -0.01 13.30 20.45
CA MET A 266 -0.20 13.21 19.01
C MET A 266 -1.38 12.32 18.66
N ALA A 267 -1.52 11.16 19.29
CA ALA A 267 -2.64 10.26 19.09
C ALA A 267 -4.00 10.92 19.44
N ALA A 268 -4.09 11.60 20.58
CA ALA A 268 -5.32 12.24 21.04
C ALA A 268 -5.72 13.44 20.15
N ARG A 269 -4.76 14.29 19.77
CA ARG A 269 -5.01 15.41 18.84
C ARG A 269 -5.48 14.90 17.49
N SER A 270 -4.85 13.85 16.97
CA SER A 270 -5.23 13.25 15.70
C SER A 270 -6.61 12.61 15.74
N ALA A 271 -7.00 11.97 16.85
CA ALA A 271 -8.35 11.46 17.03
C ALA A 271 -9.40 12.58 17.00
N ALA A 272 -9.13 13.69 17.68
CA ALA A 272 -10.01 14.88 17.67
C ALA A 272 -10.09 15.51 16.26
N ARG A 273 -8.94 15.65 15.55
CA ARG A 273 -8.87 16.19 14.19
C ARG A 273 -9.54 15.27 13.16
N ALA A 274 -9.56 13.95 13.42
CA ALA A 274 -10.21 12.96 12.57
C ALA A 274 -11.75 12.89 12.74
N GLY A 275 -12.31 13.71 13.61
CA GLY A 275 -13.76 13.89 13.73
C GLY A 275 -14.39 13.43 15.02
N ALA A 276 -13.66 12.81 15.96
CA ALA A 276 -14.21 12.44 17.27
C ALA A 276 -14.75 13.68 18.02
N GLY A 277 -15.99 13.61 18.49
CA GLY A 277 -16.64 14.72 19.19
C GLY A 277 -16.11 14.95 20.60
N TYR A 278 -15.59 13.90 21.24
CA TYR A 278 -15.05 13.97 22.59
C TYR A 278 -13.87 13.00 22.77
N VAL A 279 -12.71 13.54 23.10
CA VAL A 279 -11.50 12.74 23.39
C VAL A 279 -11.15 12.87 24.87
N THR A 280 -10.74 11.78 25.50
CA THR A 280 -10.21 11.77 26.86
C THR A 280 -8.86 11.10 26.87
N LEU A 281 -7.89 11.71 27.52
CA LEU A 281 -6.58 11.13 27.77
C LEU A 281 -6.55 10.47 29.15
N ALA A 282 -6.10 9.23 29.22
CA ALA A 282 -5.83 8.51 30.48
C ALA A 282 -4.33 8.16 30.50
N VAL A 283 -3.58 8.87 31.34
CA VAL A 283 -2.12 8.86 31.36
C VAL A 283 -1.56 8.65 32.76
N PRO A 284 -0.31 8.21 32.93
CA PRO A 284 0.35 8.21 34.24
C PRO A 284 0.25 9.56 34.93
N GLU A 285 -0.13 9.60 36.21
CA GLU A 285 -0.30 10.83 37.00
C GLU A 285 0.94 11.74 36.90
N ALA A 286 2.12 11.15 36.81
CA ALA A 286 3.38 11.87 36.73
C ALA A 286 3.51 12.80 35.49
N ILE A 287 2.75 12.56 34.43
CA ILE A 287 2.82 13.34 33.18
C ILE A 287 1.59 14.19 32.90
N VAL A 288 0.58 14.15 33.79
CA VAL A 288 -0.67 14.93 33.63
C VAL A 288 -0.41 16.41 33.34
N PRO A 289 0.43 17.14 34.12
CA PRO A 289 0.68 18.57 33.86
C PRO A 289 1.30 18.83 32.48
N ILE A 290 2.18 17.95 32.03
CA ILE A 290 2.85 18.08 30.73
C ILE A 290 1.82 17.92 29.60
N VAL A 291 0.97 16.91 29.70
CA VAL A 291 -0.04 16.59 28.70
C VAL A 291 -1.13 17.65 28.64
N GLN A 292 -1.60 18.17 29.78
CA GLN A 292 -2.60 19.24 29.86
C GLN A 292 -2.13 20.54 29.18
N ILE A 293 -0.86 20.88 29.31
CA ILE A 293 -0.29 22.05 28.63
C ILE A 293 -0.28 21.85 27.11
N GLN A 294 -0.03 20.64 26.64
CA GLN A 294 0.03 20.32 25.20
C GLN A 294 -1.36 20.16 24.55
N CYS A 295 -2.38 19.76 25.33
CA CYS A 295 -3.75 19.52 24.87
C CYS A 295 -4.76 20.21 25.78
N PRO A 296 -4.85 21.55 25.81
CA PRO A 296 -5.73 22.28 26.73
C PRO A 296 -7.23 21.98 26.50
N GLU A 297 -7.61 21.59 25.29
CA GLU A 297 -9.00 21.26 24.91
C GLU A 297 -9.39 19.80 25.19
N ILE A 298 -8.45 18.92 25.59
CA ILE A 298 -8.69 17.51 25.84
C ILE A 298 -8.60 17.21 27.33
N PRO A 299 -9.67 16.71 27.99
CA PRO A 299 -9.62 16.28 29.37
C PRO A 299 -8.59 15.18 29.62
N VAL A 300 -7.83 15.34 30.71
CA VAL A 300 -6.76 14.41 31.10
C VAL A 300 -7.10 13.79 32.46
N VAL A 301 -7.06 12.46 32.55
CA VAL A 301 -7.22 11.67 33.76
C VAL A 301 -5.89 11.07 34.17
N GLY A 302 -5.45 11.33 35.40
CA GLY A 302 -4.25 10.72 35.96
C GLY A 302 -4.52 9.30 36.44
N LEU A 303 -3.64 8.37 36.07
CA LEU A 303 -3.70 6.96 36.44
C LEU A 303 -2.54 6.60 37.40
N PRO A 304 -2.72 5.61 38.31
CA PRO A 304 -1.65 5.09 39.15
C PRO A 304 -0.41 4.66 38.32
N CYS A 305 0.77 5.14 38.73
CA CYS A 305 2.01 4.87 38.06
C CYS A 305 3.17 4.67 39.05
N ASP A 306 4.23 4.04 38.60
CA ASP A 306 5.49 3.89 39.31
C ASP A 306 6.31 5.19 39.30
N ALA A 307 7.43 5.20 40.02
CA ALA A 307 8.35 6.35 40.08
C ALA A 307 8.97 6.70 38.70
N GLY A 308 8.97 5.79 37.73
CA GLY A 308 9.37 6.01 36.34
C GLY A 308 8.25 6.53 35.45
N GLY A 309 7.06 6.79 36.01
CA GLY A 309 5.87 7.24 35.27
C GLY A 309 5.34 6.19 34.30
N VAL A 310 5.37 4.92 34.68
CA VAL A 310 4.79 3.81 33.92
C VAL A 310 3.57 3.28 34.67
N LEU A 311 2.49 2.99 33.95
CA LEU A 311 1.23 2.51 34.55
C LEU A 311 1.46 1.26 35.40
N MET A 312 0.84 1.25 36.57
CA MET A 312 0.79 0.12 37.51
C MET A 312 -0.50 -0.69 37.31
N GLU A 313 -0.54 -1.89 37.87
CA GLU A 313 -1.71 -2.78 37.81
C GLU A 313 -2.96 -2.15 38.43
N ASP A 314 -2.80 -1.30 39.44
CA ASP A 314 -3.88 -0.54 40.07
C ASP A 314 -4.62 0.41 39.10
N ALA A 315 -4.05 0.69 37.92
CA ALA A 315 -4.71 1.48 36.88
C ALA A 315 -5.84 0.71 36.15
N VAL A 316 -5.85 -0.62 36.22
CA VAL A 316 -6.76 -1.49 35.44
C VAL A 316 -8.24 -1.12 35.67
N SER A 317 -8.67 -0.99 36.91
CA SER A 317 -10.07 -0.71 37.23
C SER A 317 -10.53 0.66 36.68
N SER A 318 -9.71 1.69 36.86
CA SER A 318 -10.01 3.04 36.34
C SER A 318 -10.04 3.07 34.81
N VAL A 319 -9.13 2.36 34.15
CA VAL A 319 -9.12 2.26 32.69
C VAL A 319 -10.35 1.52 32.16
N ALA A 320 -10.74 0.41 32.81
CA ALA A 320 -11.93 -0.35 32.40
C ALA A 320 -13.22 0.47 32.57
N GLU A 321 -13.36 1.23 33.66
CA GLU A 321 -14.48 2.14 33.86
C GLU A 321 -14.53 3.23 32.78
N LEU A 322 -13.41 3.90 32.50
CA LEU A 322 -13.32 4.93 31.50
C LEU A 322 -13.62 4.37 30.08
N ALA A 323 -13.14 3.19 29.77
CA ALA A 323 -13.38 2.53 28.46
C ALA A 323 -14.88 2.23 28.28
N GLY A 324 -15.57 1.76 29.30
CA GLY A 324 -17.00 1.49 29.24
C GLY A 324 -17.88 2.75 29.00
N MET A 325 -17.33 3.95 29.18
CA MET A 325 -18.01 5.22 28.93
C MET A 325 -17.67 5.84 27.56
N ARG A 326 -16.90 5.17 26.73
CA ARG A 326 -16.43 5.72 25.45
C ARG A 326 -16.79 4.79 24.28
N THR A 327 -16.91 5.39 23.09
CA THR A 327 -17.26 4.65 21.89
C THR A 327 -16.10 3.76 21.44
N VAL A 328 -14.86 4.28 21.51
CA VAL A 328 -13.64 3.57 21.09
C VAL A 328 -12.53 3.82 22.11
N THR A 329 -11.71 2.82 22.36
CA THR A 329 -10.46 2.98 23.12
C THR A 329 -9.26 2.80 22.19
N LEU A 330 -8.26 3.70 22.29
CA LEU A 330 -6.92 3.55 21.72
C LEU A 330 -5.94 3.32 22.86
N VAL A 331 -5.14 2.27 22.78
CA VAL A 331 -4.14 1.92 23.81
C VAL A 331 -2.75 1.70 23.20
N GLY A 332 -1.72 2.18 23.88
CA GLY A 332 -0.33 1.83 23.56
C GLY A 332 0.65 2.95 23.27
N PRO A 333 0.26 4.09 22.66
CA PRO A 333 1.19 5.17 22.34
C PRO A 333 2.06 5.58 23.54
N GLY A 334 3.37 5.35 23.46
CA GLY A 334 4.34 5.77 24.48
C GLY A 334 4.25 5.13 25.86
N MET A 335 3.56 4.01 26.02
CA MET A 335 3.12 3.43 27.29
C MET A 335 4.22 2.61 27.99
N ARG A 336 5.24 2.14 27.24
CA ARG A 336 6.26 1.19 27.69
C ARG A 336 5.69 -0.19 28.09
N VAL A 337 6.54 -1.21 28.15
CA VAL A 337 6.12 -2.57 28.52
C VAL A 337 6.51 -2.87 29.99
N SER A 338 5.51 -3.11 30.83
CA SER A 338 5.66 -3.49 32.25
C SER A 338 4.59 -4.52 32.64
N GLY A 339 4.58 -4.99 33.87
CA GLY A 339 3.50 -5.83 34.40
C GLY A 339 2.15 -5.09 34.39
N GLY A 340 2.15 -3.82 34.81
CA GLY A 340 0.93 -3.00 34.85
C GLY A 340 0.38 -2.69 33.45
N THR A 341 1.24 -2.33 32.49
CA THR A 341 0.79 -2.07 31.12
C THR A 341 0.28 -3.32 30.41
N VAL A 342 0.87 -4.48 30.70
CA VAL A 342 0.37 -5.79 30.24
C VAL A 342 -1.01 -6.07 30.81
N ALA A 343 -1.24 -5.85 32.12
CA ALA A 343 -2.54 -6.04 32.77
C ALA A 343 -3.62 -5.11 32.22
N VAL A 344 -3.28 -3.82 31.99
CA VAL A 344 -4.18 -2.84 31.37
C VAL A 344 -4.57 -3.28 29.95
N THR A 345 -3.59 -3.69 29.14
CA THR A 345 -3.83 -4.15 27.76
C THR A 345 -4.72 -5.40 27.73
N SER A 346 -4.45 -6.38 28.60
CA SER A 346 -5.26 -7.60 28.72
C SER A 346 -6.71 -7.27 29.09
N SER A 347 -6.91 -6.44 30.11
CA SER A 347 -8.26 -6.03 30.55
C SER A 347 -9.06 -5.33 29.44
N LEU A 348 -8.42 -4.49 28.62
CA LEU A 348 -9.08 -3.84 27.49
C LEU A 348 -9.43 -4.84 26.37
N ILE A 349 -8.59 -5.83 26.12
CA ILE A 349 -8.90 -6.90 25.19
C ILE A 349 -10.09 -7.71 25.69
N ASP A 350 -10.10 -8.11 26.94
CA ASP A 350 -11.15 -8.91 27.57
C ASP A 350 -12.50 -8.15 27.69
N SER A 351 -12.47 -6.82 27.64
CA SER A 351 -13.69 -6.00 27.75
C SER A 351 -14.68 -6.19 26.59
N GLY A 352 -14.22 -6.65 25.43
CA GLY A 352 -15.07 -6.80 24.25
C GLY A 352 -15.53 -5.50 23.59
N LEU A 353 -15.01 -4.33 24.03
CA LEU A 353 -15.35 -3.01 23.47
C LEU A 353 -14.51 -2.67 22.24
N PRO A 354 -14.95 -1.75 21.35
CA PRO A 354 -14.14 -1.32 20.20
C PRO A 354 -12.77 -0.82 20.64
N LEU A 355 -11.70 -1.41 20.06
CA LEU A 355 -10.32 -1.23 20.52
C LEU A 355 -9.34 -1.05 19.36
N VAL A 356 -8.54 -0.01 19.44
CA VAL A 356 -7.35 0.19 18.59
C VAL A 356 -6.11 -0.03 19.44
N VAL A 357 -5.20 -0.90 18.98
CA VAL A 357 -3.97 -1.28 19.69
C VAL A 357 -2.78 -0.91 18.85
N ASP A 358 -1.90 -0.07 19.40
CA ASP A 358 -0.70 0.40 18.69
C ASP A 358 0.55 0.31 19.60
N ALA A 359 1.70 0.40 19.01
CA ALA A 359 2.98 0.61 19.69
C ALA A 359 3.24 -0.37 20.85
N ASP A 360 3.45 0.16 22.06
CA ASP A 360 3.82 -0.68 23.22
C ASP A 360 2.71 -1.66 23.66
N ALA A 361 1.45 -1.36 23.37
CA ALA A 361 0.38 -2.32 23.66
C ALA A 361 0.46 -3.57 22.74
N LEU A 362 0.92 -3.45 21.50
CA LEU A 362 1.26 -4.60 20.65
C LEU A 362 2.39 -5.44 21.26
N ASN A 363 3.40 -4.77 21.84
CA ASN A 363 4.47 -5.46 22.55
C ASN A 363 3.96 -6.13 23.86
N CYS A 364 2.96 -5.55 24.53
CA CYS A 364 2.28 -6.18 25.67
C CYS A 364 1.54 -7.45 25.23
N ILE A 365 0.84 -7.42 24.09
CA ILE A 365 0.20 -8.62 23.50
C ILE A 365 1.25 -9.68 23.18
N ALA A 366 2.33 -9.31 22.51
CA ALA A 366 3.41 -10.24 22.19
C ALA A 366 3.98 -10.91 23.44
N ARG A 367 4.12 -10.18 24.56
CA ARG A 367 4.54 -10.71 25.84
C ARG A 367 3.51 -11.66 26.46
N LEU A 368 2.21 -11.31 26.43
CA LEU A 368 1.10 -12.15 26.91
C LEU A 368 1.06 -13.50 26.19
N THR A 369 1.30 -13.47 24.89
CA THR A 369 1.17 -14.63 23.98
C THR A 369 2.50 -15.33 23.70
N ASN A 370 3.56 -15.00 24.42
CA ASN A 370 4.92 -15.49 24.16
C ASN A 370 5.36 -15.36 22.69
N ASN A 371 5.03 -14.22 22.06
CA ASN A 371 5.25 -13.91 20.65
C ASN A 371 4.50 -14.85 19.67
N ASN A 372 3.41 -15.43 20.08
CA ASN A 372 2.60 -16.31 19.23
C ASN A 372 1.10 -16.01 19.40
N LEU A 373 0.69 -14.82 18.91
CA LEU A 373 -0.70 -14.38 18.99
C LEU A 373 -1.70 -15.36 18.34
N PRO A 374 -1.38 -16.04 17.21
CA PRO A 374 -2.28 -17.02 16.62
C PRO A 374 -2.76 -18.13 17.56
N ASP A 375 -2.01 -18.48 18.59
CA ASP A 375 -2.40 -19.52 19.56
C ASP A 375 -3.27 -19.01 20.71
N PHE A 376 -3.70 -17.76 20.68
CA PHE A 376 -4.49 -17.13 21.74
C PHE A 376 -5.84 -16.61 21.23
N PRO A 377 -6.83 -17.50 21.06
CA PRO A 377 -8.14 -17.13 20.52
C PRO A 377 -8.90 -16.12 21.37
N GLU A 378 -8.63 -16.00 22.68
CA GLU A 378 -9.25 -15.02 23.55
C GLU A 378 -8.96 -13.57 23.10
N VAL A 379 -7.79 -13.34 22.48
CA VAL A 379 -7.42 -12.02 21.94
C VAL A 379 -8.18 -11.71 20.66
N THR A 380 -8.52 -12.74 19.87
CA THR A 380 -9.03 -12.63 18.53
C THR A 380 -10.56 -12.80 18.44
N ARG A 381 -11.22 -13.54 19.35
CA ARG A 381 -12.67 -13.80 19.38
C ARG A 381 -13.47 -12.64 19.97
N ARG A 382 -13.75 -11.65 19.13
CA ARG A 382 -14.48 -10.46 19.55
C ARG A 382 -15.65 -10.14 18.63
N SER A 383 -16.73 -9.65 19.21
CA SER A 383 -17.91 -9.16 18.47
C SER A 383 -17.85 -7.67 18.16
N ALA A 384 -16.85 -6.95 18.69
CA ALA A 384 -16.63 -5.54 18.42
C ALA A 384 -15.25 -5.36 17.75
N PRO A 385 -15.06 -4.30 16.97
CA PRO A 385 -13.83 -4.03 16.26
C PRO A 385 -12.57 -4.09 17.13
N LEU A 386 -11.59 -4.88 16.69
CA LEU A 386 -10.24 -4.89 17.22
C LEU A 386 -9.29 -4.57 16.06
N ILE A 387 -8.63 -3.42 16.16
CA ILE A 387 -7.70 -2.98 15.12
C ILE A 387 -6.28 -2.95 15.69
N LEU A 388 -5.42 -3.80 15.15
CA LEU A 388 -4.00 -3.84 15.47
C LEU A 388 -3.23 -3.07 14.41
N THR A 389 -2.30 -2.19 14.81
CA THR A 389 -1.56 -1.36 13.86
C THR A 389 -0.05 -1.61 13.90
N PRO A 390 0.43 -2.86 13.70
CA PRO A 390 1.84 -3.18 13.82
C PRO A 390 2.67 -2.64 12.64
N HIS A 391 3.85 -2.11 12.92
CA HIS A 391 4.90 -2.02 11.91
C HIS A 391 5.57 -3.40 11.71
N ARG A 392 6.42 -3.57 10.66
CA ARG A 392 7.02 -4.88 10.29
C ARG A 392 7.62 -5.65 11.48
N ARG A 393 8.37 -4.97 12.38
CA ARG A 393 8.99 -5.65 13.54
C ARG A 393 7.98 -6.05 14.61
N GLU A 394 6.96 -5.24 14.85
CA GLU A 394 5.86 -5.57 15.77
C GLU A 394 5.05 -6.73 15.23
N LEU A 395 4.71 -6.73 13.94
CA LEU A 395 4.04 -7.84 13.28
C LEU A 395 4.85 -9.14 13.41
N GLY A 396 6.16 -9.08 13.15
CA GLY A 396 7.05 -10.23 13.35
C GLY A 396 7.02 -10.77 14.78
N ARG A 397 7.02 -9.90 15.79
CA ARG A 397 6.90 -10.34 17.21
C ARG A 397 5.57 -11.02 17.50
N LEU A 398 4.47 -10.53 16.95
CA LEU A 398 3.14 -11.11 17.18
C LEU A 398 3.01 -12.53 16.61
N VAL A 399 3.79 -12.89 15.58
CA VAL A 399 3.73 -14.20 14.90
C VAL A 399 5.00 -15.05 15.06
N GLY A 400 5.86 -14.72 16.01
CA GLY A 400 7.07 -15.48 16.33
C GLY A 400 8.24 -15.33 15.35
N MET A 401 8.20 -14.36 14.44
CA MET A 401 9.25 -14.06 13.47
C MET A 401 10.21 -12.99 14.03
N LEU A 402 10.96 -13.32 15.08
CA LEU A 402 11.77 -12.36 15.85
C LEU A 402 13.00 -11.87 15.08
N ASP A 403 13.70 -12.77 14.42
CA ASP A 403 14.99 -12.50 13.75
C ASP A 403 14.79 -12.02 12.29
N THR A 404 13.73 -12.48 11.66
CA THR A 404 13.40 -12.18 10.25
C THR A 404 11.97 -11.65 10.13
N PRO A 405 11.71 -10.39 10.50
CA PRO A 405 10.37 -9.83 10.35
C PRO A 405 9.95 -9.80 8.87
N PRO A 406 8.64 -9.86 8.58
CA PRO A 406 8.13 -9.85 7.20
C PRO A 406 8.75 -8.74 6.37
N ALA A 407 9.43 -9.07 5.28
CA ALA A 407 10.18 -8.12 4.45
C ALA A 407 9.36 -7.63 3.25
N SER A 408 8.70 -8.55 2.54
CA SER A 408 7.86 -8.23 1.38
C SER A 408 6.39 -8.00 1.74
N LEU A 409 5.61 -7.42 0.81
CA LEU A 409 4.16 -7.27 0.96
C LEU A 409 3.48 -8.63 1.18
N VAL A 410 3.86 -9.65 0.42
CA VAL A 410 3.28 -11.00 0.53
C VAL A 410 3.52 -11.60 1.91
N GLU A 411 4.75 -11.50 2.43
CA GLU A 411 5.07 -11.97 3.78
C GLU A 411 4.30 -11.21 4.86
N GLN A 412 4.06 -9.91 4.68
CA GLN A 412 3.23 -9.11 5.59
C GLN A 412 1.77 -9.56 5.56
N LEU A 413 1.22 -9.82 4.36
CA LEU A 413 -0.13 -10.36 4.21
C LEU A 413 -0.26 -11.73 4.89
N ASP A 414 0.70 -12.64 4.66
CA ASP A 414 0.69 -13.97 5.25
C ASP A 414 0.83 -13.95 6.77
N ALA A 415 1.71 -13.10 7.30
CA ALA A 415 1.85 -12.91 8.75
C ALA A 415 0.57 -12.35 9.38
N SER A 416 -0.08 -11.38 8.73
CA SER A 416 -1.35 -10.81 9.19
C SER A 416 -2.48 -11.83 9.15
N ARG A 417 -2.56 -12.64 8.09
CA ARG A 417 -3.55 -13.72 7.96
C ARG A 417 -3.39 -14.79 9.04
N LYS A 418 -2.16 -15.14 9.44
CA LYS A 418 -1.94 -16.08 10.56
C LYS A 418 -2.62 -15.60 11.84
N ILE A 419 -2.60 -14.30 12.12
CA ILE A 419 -3.29 -13.72 13.28
C ILE A 419 -4.80 -13.84 13.13
N ILE A 420 -5.33 -13.54 11.94
CA ILE A 420 -6.77 -13.48 11.67
C ILE A 420 -7.39 -14.86 11.58
N TRP A 421 -6.75 -15.81 10.90
CA TRP A 421 -7.26 -17.18 10.70
C TRP A 421 -7.23 -18.06 11.93
N ALA A 422 -6.40 -17.75 12.90
CA ALA A 422 -6.38 -18.48 14.15
C ALA A 422 -7.76 -18.53 14.83
N ASP A 423 -8.71 -17.72 14.38
CA ASP A 423 -9.95 -17.50 15.10
C ASP A 423 -11.29 -17.58 14.36
N GLY A 424 -11.32 -17.66 13.06
CA GLY A 424 -12.52 -18.05 12.32
C GLY A 424 -13.69 -17.06 12.33
N GLY A 425 -13.49 -15.76 12.44
CA GLY A 425 -14.55 -14.80 12.14
C GLY A 425 -14.76 -13.75 13.20
N SER A 426 -13.97 -12.74 13.19
CA SER A 426 -14.11 -11.63 14.11
C SER A 426 -14.01 -10.30 13.38
N GLU A 427 -14.40 -9.28 14.09
CA GLU A 427 -14.20 -7.88 13.78
C GLU A 427 -12.70 -7.46 13.95
N LEU A 428 -11.75 -8.37 13.62
CA LEU A 428 -10.31 -8.13 13.71
C LEU A 428 -9.75 -7.63 12.39
N VAL A 429 -9.00 -6.53 12.44
CA VAL A 429 -8.19 -6.04 11.32
C VAL A 429 -6.75 -5.81 11.78
N VAL A 430 -5.81 -6.27 10.98
CA VAL A 430 -4.38 -5.94 11.10
C VAL A 430 -4.03 -4.89 10.06
N VAL A 431 -3.71 -3.68 10.51
CA VAL A 431 -3.14 -2.61 9.68
C VAL A 431 -1.62 -2.76 9.70
N ALA A 432 -1.09 -3.56 8.80
CA ALA A 432 0.34 -3.83 8.69
C ALA A 432 1.06 -2.64 8.06
N LYS A 433 1.68 -1.80 8.91
CA LYS A 433 2.35 -0.55 8.51
C LYS A 433 3.68 -0.82 7.80
N SER A 434 3.78 -0.35 6.56
CA SER A 434 5.03 -0.40 5.77
C SER A 434 4.98 0.62 4.64
N THR A 435 5.95 0.56 3.73
CA THR A 435 5.91 1.30 2.46
C THR A 435 4.69 0.91 1.61
N ALA A 436 4.20 -0.32 1.74
CA ALA A 436 2.94 -0.80 1.18
C ALA A 436 2.04 -1.26 2.35
N THR A 437 1.39 -0.31 3.02
CA THR A 437 0.47 -0.62 4.12
C THR A 437 -0.66 -1.51 3.64
N ALA A 438 -1.00 -2.53 4.43
CA ALA A 438 -2.10 -3.45 4.14
C ALA A 438 -3.08 -3.52 5.32
N CYS A 439 -4.37 -3.35 5.04
CA CYS A 439 -5.46 -3.53 6.00
C CYS A 439 -6.05 -4.93 5.79
N VAL A 440 -5.66 -5.87 6.62
CA VAL A 440 -5.99 -7.30 6.46
C VAL A 440 -7.11 -7.67 7.43
N GLY A 441 -8.24 -8.10 6.89
CA GLY A 441 -9.38 -8.66 7.63
C GLY A 441 -9.66 -10.09 7.23
N VAL A 442 -10.73 -10.67 7.79
CA VAL A 442 -11.10 -12.08 7.58
C VAL A 442 -11.39 -12.38 6.11
N GLN A 443 -12.14 -11.53 5.43
CA GLN A 443 -12.60 -11.80 4.06
C GLN A 443 -11.63 -11.32 3.00
N LYS A 444 -10.89 -10.25 3.27
CA LYS A 444 -10.00 -9.62 2.28
C LYS A 444 -8.88 -8.82 2.93
N ALA A 445 -7.84 -8.61 2.15
CA ALA A 445 -6.81 -7.62 2.41
C ALA A 445 -7.00 -6.43 1.46
N VAL A 446 -6.88 -5.22 1.98
CA VAL A 446 -7.09 -3.96 1.25
C VAL A 446 -5.82 -3.14 1.31
N LEU A 447 -5.38 -2.65 0.17
CA LEU A 447 -4.20 -1.79 0.03
C LEU A 447 -4.66 -0.37 -0.29
N PRO A 448 -4.52 0.59 0.63
CA PRO A 448 -4.72 2.00 0.33
C PRO A 448 -3.64 2.50 -0.65
N LYS A 449 -3.86 3.65 -1.27
CA LYS A 449 -2.81 4.31 -2.05
C LYS A 449 -1.58 4.56 -1.17
N PRO A 450 -0.37 4.40 -1.73
CA PRO A 450 0.85 4.60 -0.95
C PRO A 450 0.98 6.07 -0.50
N GLY A 451 1.30 6.25 0.78
CA GLY A 451 1.57 7.57 1.34
C GLY A 451 2.93 8.14 0.91
N PRO A 452 3.13 9.46 1.06
CA PRO A 452 4.39 10.13 0.75
C PRO A 452 5.50 9.72 1.72
N ALA A 453 6.77 9.90 1.29
CA ALA A 453 7.95 9.62 2.12
C ALA A 453 8.00 10.46 3.42
N THR A 454 7.30 11.57 3.49
CA THR A 454 7.15 12.42 4.68
C THR A 454 6.55 11.71 5.89
N LEU A 455 5.80 10.62 5.66
CA LEU A 455 5.26 9.78 6.73
C LEU A 455 6.35 8.99 7.49
N ALA A 456 7.57 8.91 6.95
CA ALA A 456 8.71 8.28 7.61
C ALA A 456 9.32 9.20 8.69
N THR A 457 8.48 9.78 9.56
CA THR A 457 8.88 10.62 10.71
C THR A 457 8.42 9.99 12.03
N ALA A 458 9.20 10.23 13.09
CA ALA A 458 8.85 9.71 14.42
C ALA A 458 7.51 10.29 14.92
N GLY A 459 6.61 9.44 15.40
CA GLY A 459 5.27 9.82 15.84
C GLY A 459 4.18 9.75 14.78
N SER A 460 4.51 9.54 13.50
CA SER A 460 3.53 9.36 12.42
C SER A 460 2.61 8.16 12.67
N GLY A 461 3.12 7.08 13.29
CA GLY A 461 2.31 5.92 13.71
C GLY A 461 1.27 6.29 14.78
N ASP A 462 1.67 7.10 15.78
CA ASP A 462 0.77 7.60 16.82
C ASP A 462 -0.35 8.47 16.21
N VAL A 463 -0.02 9.27 15.18
CA VAL A 463 -1.00 10.04 14.41
C VAL A 463 -1.99 9.10 13.71
N LEU A 464 -1.51 8.10 12.98
CA LEU A 464 -2.36 7.14 12.27
C LEU A 464 -3.32 6.39 13.22
N SER A 465 -2.82 5.88 14.34
CA SER A 465 -3.67 5.19 15.32
C SER A 465 -4.74 6.11 15.89
N GLY A 466 -4.42 7.39 16.11
CA GLY A 466 -5.37 8.43 16.47
C GLY A 466 -6.43 8.66 15.40
N VAL A 467 -6.04 8.75 14.12
CA VAL A 467 -6.97 8.90 12.99
C VAL A 467 -7.93 7.72 12.90
N ILE A 468 -7.43 6.49 13.00
CA ILE A 468 -8.28 5.28 12.99
C ILE A 468 -9.29 5.32 14.14
N ALA A 469 -8.84 5.60 15.36
CA ALA A 469 -9.71 5.66 16.53
C ALA A 469 -10.76 6.77 16.43
N GLY A 470 -10.37 7.96 15.98
CA GLY A 470 -11.26 9.11 15.81
C GLY A 470 -12.36 8.87 14.77
N ARG A 471 -11.99 8.33 13.61
CA ARG A 471 -12.94 7.97 12.55
C ARG A 471 -13.85 6.82 12.96
N LEU A 472 -13.33 5.81 13.65
CA LEU A 472 -14.14 4.71 14.17
C LEU A 472 -15.15 5.21 15.22
N ALA A 473 -14.77 6.15 16.08
CA ALA A 473 -15.70 6.77 17.02
C ALA A 473 -16.79 7.56 16.29
N LEU A 474 -16.42 8.34 15.26
CA LEU A 474 -17.37 9.08 14.41
C LEU A 474 -18.37 8.14 13.71
N ALA A 475 -17.94 6.93 13.34
CA ALA A 475 -18.79 5.86 12.78
C ALA A 475 -19.57 5.05 13.86
N GLY A 476 -19.61 5.51 15.11
CA GLY A 476 -20.34 4.83 16.19
C GLY A 476 -19.65 3.58 16.74
N GLY A 477 -18.38 3.36 16.46
CA GLY A 477 -17.59 2.22 16.94
C GLY A 477 -17.73 0.94 16.11
N ALA A 478 -18.29 1.02 14.89
CA ALA A 478 -18.46 -0.11 13.98
C ALA A 478 -18.29 0.31 12.52
N SER A 479 -18.11 -0.64 11.64
CA SER A 479 -18.12 -0.46 10.19
C SER A 479 -18.52 -1.77 9.52
N ASP A 480 -19.30 -1.69 8.45
CA ASP A 480 -19.72 -2.86 7.66
C ASP A 480 -18.56 -3.51 6.90
N ASP A 481 -17.51 -2.73 6.60
CA ASP A 481 -16.30 -3.19 5.91
C ASP A 481 -15.06 -2.61 6.59
N LEU A 482 -14.65 -3.22 7.68
CA LEU A 482 -13.59 -2.72 8.54
C LEU A 482 -12.22 -2.60 7.83
N PRO A 483 -11.79 -3.53 6.95
CA PRO A 483 -10.56 -3.35 6.17
C PRO A 483 -10.57 -2.12 5.25
N VAL A 484 -11.69 -1.87 4.54
CA VAL A 484 -11.86 -0.68 3.68
C VAL A 484 -11.90 0.59 4.53
N PHE A 485 -12.58 0.55 5.66
CA PHE A 485 -12.60 1.64 6.63
C PHE A 485 -11.20 2.01 7.12
N CYS A 486 -10.38 1.03 7.50
CA CYS A 486 -8.99 1.24 7.92
C CYS A 486 -8.13 1.78 6.76
N ALA A 487 -8.38 1.32 5.53
CA ALA A 487 -7.68 1.81 4.34
C ALA A 487 -8.00 3.29 4.09
N LEU A 488 -9.25 3.72 4.21
CA LEU A 488 -9.62 5.14 4.12
C LEU A 488 -8.93 5.99 5.20
N ALA A 489 -8.85 5.49 6.44
CA ALA A 489 -8.12 6.18 7.50
C ALA A 489 -6.61 6.33 7.17
N CYS A 490 -6.01 5.33 6.55
CA CYS A 490 -4.64 5.40 6.03
C CYS A 490 -4.49 6.43 4.90
N GLU A 491 -5.47 6.54 4.00
CA GLU A 491 -5.46 7.54 2.92
C GLU A 491 -5.58 8.96 3.46
N VAL A 492 -6.46 9.19 4.43
CA VAL A 492 -6.56 10.49 5.13
C VAL A 492 -5.23 10.87 5.78
N HIS A 493 -4.58 9.92 6.46
CA HIS A 493 -3.27 10.14 7.05
C HIS A 493 -2.18 10.41 6.00
N ALA A 494 -2.22 9.69 4.87
CA ALA A 494 -1.28 9.87 3.77
C ALA A 494 -1.43 11.26 3.12
N TYR A 495 -2.66 11.68 2.86
CA TYR A 495 -2.95 12.97 2.27
C TYR A 495 -2.61 14.14 3.24
N ALA A 496 -2.83 13.96 4.55
CA ALA A 496 -2.36 14.91 5.56
C ALA A 496 -0.84 15.09 5.53
N GLY A 497 -0.09 13.99 5.32
CA GLY A 497 1.36 14.02 5.11
C GLY A 497 1.77 14.80 3.85
N GLN A 498 1.00 14.70 2.78
CA GLN A 498 1.22 15.47 1.55
C GLN A 498 0.97 16.96 1.79
N LEU A 499 -0.16 17.33 2.39
CA LEU A 499 -0.48 18.73 2.73
C LEU A 499 0.59 19.35 3.66
N ALA A 500 1.08 18.59 4.62
CA ALA A 500 2.18 19.03 5.48
C ALA A 500 3.47 19.25 4.66
N ALA A 501 3.77 18.38 3.69
CA ALA A 501 4.94 18.53 2.82
C ALA A 501 4.86 19.77 1.91
N GLU A 502 3.69 20.10 1.41
CA GLU A 502 3.46 21.32 0.62
C GLU A 502 3.77 22.59 1.44
N LYS A 503 3.49 22.56 2.74
CA LYS A 503 3.72 23.69 3.64
C LYS A 503 5.14 23.79 4.16
N PHE A 504 5.76 22.66 4.53
CA PHE A 504 7.03 22.63 5.24
C PHE A 504 8.20 22.03 4.42
N GLY A 505 7.93 21.57 3.19
CA GLY A 505 8.87 20.82 2.38
C GLY A 505 8.98 19.35 2.84
N THR A 506 9.33 18.45 1.93
CA THR A 506 9.34 17.00 2.17
C THR A 506 10.24 16.53 3.31
N ARG A 507 11.32 17.28 3.63
CA ARG A 507 12.29 16.93 4.68
C ARG A 507 11.98 17.60 6.02
N GLY A 508 11.09 18.58 6.05
CA GLY A 508 10.81 19.41 7.23
C GLY A 508 9.58 18.99 8.03
N VAL A 509 8.83 18.00 7.57
CA VAL A 509 7.55 17.59 8.17
C VAL A 509 7.78 16.88 9.51
N LEU A 510 7.08 17.34 10.54
CA LEU A 510 6.96 16.70 11.84
C LEU A 510 5.62 15.97 11.96
N ALA A 511 5.51 15.00 12.85
CA ALA A 511 4.25 14.29 13.09
C ALA A 511 3.11 15.23 13.57
N SER A 512 3.44 16.30 14.29
CA SER A 512 2.47 17.35 14.66
C SER A 512 1.90 18.08 13.45
N ASP A 513 2.69 18.31 12.40
CA ASP A 513 2.24 18.98 11.18
C ASP A 513 1.24 18.08 10.42
N ILE A 514 1.50 16.76 10.39
CA ILE A 514 0.58 15.77 9.85
C ILE A 514 -0.71 15.77 10.65
N SER A 515 -0.63 15.73 11.98
CA SER A 515 -1.80 15.78 12.88
C SER A 515 -2.64 17.03 12.65
N ASP A 516 -2.04 18.20 12.49
CA ASP A 516 -2.75 19.45 12.25
C ASP A 516 -3.44 19.50 10.87
N ALA A 517 -2.96 18.76 9.88
CA ALA A 517 -3.54 18.68 8.54
C ALA A 517 -4.67 17.63 8.40
N ILE A 518 -4.91 16.77 9.40
CA ILE A 518 -5.86 15.65 9.31
C ILE A 518 -7.28 16.10 8.96
N GLY A 519 -7.80 17.16 9.60
CA GLY A 519 -9.16 17.63 9.35
C GLY A 519 -9.35 18.06 7.89
N LEU A 520 -8.44 18.89 7.37
CA LEU A 520 -8.48 19.32 5.97
C LEU A 520 -8.32 18.14 5.00
N ALA A 521 -7.43 17.19 5.32
CA ALA A 521 -7.24 15.99 4.50
C ALA A 521 -8.51 15.14 4.43
N ALA A 522 -9.21 14.96 5.56
CA ALA A 522 -10.45 14.21 5.61
C ALA A 522 -11.54 14.87 4.77
N ASP A 523 -11.78 16.17 4.95
CA ASP A 523 -12.77 16.92 4.19
C ASP A 523 -12.48 16.87 2.68
N THR A 524 -11.22 17.07 2.27
CA THR A 524 -10.83 17.03 0.85
C THR A 524 -11.05 15.67 0.22
N ILE A 525 -10.65 14.58 0.90
CA ILE A 525 -10.87 13.22 0.40
C ILE A 525 -12.37 12.91 0.29
N GLU A 526 -13.15 13.26 1.32
CA GLU A 526 -14.60 13.02 1.34
C GLU A 526 -15.32 13.82 0.24
N GLU A 527 -14.91 15.06 -0.03
CA GLU A 527 -15.41 15.84 -1.15
C GLU A 527 -15.05 15.21 -2.51
N GLN A 528 -13.82 14.73 -2.70
CA GLN A 528 -13.41 14.04 -3.92
C GLN A 528 -14.18 12.73 -4.14
N ILE A 529 -14.52 12.00 -3.08
CA ILE A 529 -15.33 10.78 -3.16
C ILE A 529 -16.78 11.13 -3.50
N ALA A 530 -17.35 12.16 -2.85
CA ALA A 530 -18.74 12.56 -3.04
C ALA A 530 -18.98 13.21 -4.41
N PHE A 531 -17.99 13.91 -4.93
CA PHE A 531 -18.02 14.64 -6.20
C PHE A 531 -16.76 14.32 -7.01
N PRO A 532 -16.67 13.11 -7.61
CA PRO A 532 -15.51 12.76 -8.42
C PRO A 532 -15.41 13.77 -9.58
N VAL A 533 -14.32 14.51 -9.60
CA VAL A 533 -14.00 15.38 -10.73
C VAL A 533 -13.70 14.45 -11.90
N ASP A 534 -14.52 14.54 -12.95
CA ASP A 534 -14.25 13.86 -14.21
C ASP A 534 -12.85 14.25 -14.69
N THR A 535 -11.87 13.37 -14.50
CA THR A 535 -10.50 13.53 -15.01
C THR A 535 -10.42 13.29 -16.52
N MET A 536 -11.47 13.66 -17.23
CA MET A 536 -11.58 13.63 -18.69
C MET A 536 -11.63 15.07 -19.26
N ALA A 537 -10.78 15.95 -18.78
CA ALA A 537 -10.55 17.24 -19.44
C ALA A 537 -9.26 17.88 -18.94
N GLU A 538 -8.11 17.46 -19.52
CA GLU A 538 -7.02 18.36 -19.95
C GLU A 538 -5.92 17.55 -20.63
#